data_0edeeb97a9f7ac11d6a3f4921af470ee
#
_entry.id   0edeeb97a9f7ac11d6a3f4921af470ee
#
_cell.length_a   1.000
_cell.length_b   1.000
_cell.length_c   1.000
_cell.angle_alpha   90.00
_cell.angle_beta   90.00
_cell.angle_gamma   90.00
#
_symmetry.space_group_name_H-M   'P 1'
#
loop_
_entity.id
_entity.type
_entity.pdbx_description
1 polymer ?
#
loop_
_entity_poly.entity_id
_entity_poly.type
_entity_poly.pdbx_seq_one_letter_code
_entity_poly.pdbx_strand_id
1 'polypeptide(L)'
;MKYNLTDRSSSGARWLGAALTIFCLPVLAAEGLTVISFGRADRAALAAAYVDPFGKSTGIGTHSLSYDGQVTELTQMVNAGKPVWDVMQVESRTLQLGCQQGLFEKLDLTKIAGVQSLIPGAVTECGVGIFTWAQALVYTNELHEAPRSWADFWDLKKYPGKRGLRHSAKYTLEIALLADGVAPKDVYRTLATESGVQRAFHKLDQIAKHTIWWEAAAQPAALLEAGWVSMTSGYTLWFDPEQERNRHAKISWRQSLYDIDSWAIPKGSPRRDDAYRFIAFASTPQQQKVFSEQLAYGPTNREALPLLPARLNNSLPSSASTLTDALHIDTKFWIEHGDALEKRFNAWAPAVCRQQIDEDDDDYFDQPICQDPQGNMRVNHGSMAASAIGQPGNPHEVSRTINVSLSDNMRFSPDHIQVKTGETVRFVLQNEGKLRHELVLGEPDALRRHAAMMLAMPDMQHSGPNMASLAPGEHGELVWRFTRTGSVAFACLQSGHLEAGMKGAVAVQ
;
A
#
# COMPACT_ATOMS: atom_id res chain seq x y z
N MET A 1 11.77 22.81 93.07
CA MET A 1 13.07 23.48 92.94
C MET A 1 13.14 24.04 91.57
N LYS A 2 12.90 25.39 91.41
CA LYS A 2 13.92 26.43 91.24
C LYS A 2 14.72 26.11 89.91
N TYR A 3 14.80 26.90 88.88
CA TYR A 3 14.79 28.34 88.58
C TYR A 3 14.67 28.51 87.05
N ASN A 4 13.86 29.41 86.60
CA ASN A 4 14.09 30.79 86.13
C ASN A 4 14.83 30.92 84.76
N LEU A 5 14.08 31.45 83.83
CA LEU A 5 14.06 32.80 83.23
C LEU A 5 15.16 33.19 82.26
N THR A 6 14.66 33.69 81.21
CA THR A 6 14.97 34.81 80.30
C THR A 6 15.82 34.41 79.06
N ASP A 7 15.63 34.88 77.90
CA ASP A 7 15.25 36.18 77.43
C ASP A 7 14.87 36.18 75.94
N ARG A 8 14.23 37.22 75.53
CA ARG A 8 13.73 37.58 74.20
C ARG A 8 14.83 37.73 73.16
N SER A 9 14.55 37.39 71.95
CA SER A 9 14.83 38.27 70.82
C SER A 9 13.95 37.94 69.59
N SER A 10 13.17 38.94 69.25
CA SER A 10 12.35 39.01 68.05
C SER A 10 13.25 39.18 66.81
N SER A 11 13.13 38.29 65.80
CA SER A 11 13.61 38.59 64.45
C SER A 11 12.51 38.26 63.47
N GLY A 12 11.93 39.31 62.87
CA GLY A 12 10.89 39.25 61.89
C GLY A 12 11.38 38.63 60.64
N ALA A 13 10.78 37.53 60.26
CA ALA A 13 10.94 36.92 58.93
C ALA A 13 10.12 37.72 57.87
N ARG A 14 10.80 38.52 57.10
CA ARG A 14 10.25 39.13 55.90
C ARG A 14 10.04 38.04 54.85
N TRP A 15 8.80 37.73 54.57
CA TRP A 15 8.40 36.94 53.44
C TRP A 15 8.59 37.79 52.16
N LEU A 16 9.66 37.55 51.42
CA LEU A 16 9.83 37.98 50.02
C LEU A 16 8.95 37.07 49.17
N GLY A 17 7.79 37.55 48.75
CA GLY A 17 6.96 36.94 47.72
C GLY A 17 7.69 37.01 46.40
N ALA A 18 8.28 35.91 45.95
CA ALA A 18 8.76 35.76 44.59
C ALA A 18 7.53 35.64 43.68
N ALA A 19 7.18 36.74 43.01
CA ALA A 19 6.22 36.72 41.92
C ALA A 19 6.83 35.90 40.76
N LEU A 20 6.35 34.67 40.60
CA LEU A 20 6.66 33.83 39.44
C LEU A 20 5.95 34.46 38.23
N THR A 21 6.64 35.35 37.51
CA THR A 21 6.23 35.78 36.16
C THR A 21 6.36 34.58 35.25
N ILE A 22 5.24 33.91 34.96
CA ILE A 22 5.13 32.94 33.89
C ILE A 22 5.32 33.73 32.60
N PHE A 23 6.54 33.72 32.07
CA PHE A 23 6.80 34.10 30.70
C PHE A 23 6.09 33.06 29.82
N CYS A 24 4.87 33.35 29.36
CA CYS A 24 4.33 32.74 28.14
C CYS A 24 5.28 33.12 27.00
N LEU A 25 6.24 32.23 26.74
CA LEU A 25 6.97 32.29 25.45
C LEU A 25 5.91 32.22 24.38
N PRO A 26 5.84 33.19 23.46
CA PRO A 26 5.01 33.01 22.26
C PRO A 26 5.52 31.72 21.61
N VAL A 27 4.63 30.76 21.36
CA VAL A 27 4.90 29.68 20.40
C VAL A 27 5.22 30.44 19.10
N LEU A 28 6.49 30.55 18.79
CA LEU A 28 6.93 31.05 17.50
C LEU A 28 6.27 30.14 16.46
N ALA A 29 5.22 30.64 15.81
CA ALA A 29 4.72 30.02 14.58
C ALA A 29 5.95 29.80 13.71
N ALA A 30 6.16 28.58 13.23
CA ALA A 30 7.31 28.25 12.41
C ALA A 30 7.44 29.31 11.31
N GLU A 31 8.57 30.01 11.25
CA GLU A 31 8.82 31.05 10.26
C GLU A 31 9.01 30.36 8.91
N GLY A 32 7.91 30.01 8.19
CA GLY A 32 7.99 29.36 6.89
C GLY A 32 6.65 28.79 6.42
N LEU A 33 6.56 28.53 5.12
CA LEU A 33 5.42 27.86 4.49
C LEU A 33 5.42 26.39 4.85
N THR A 34 4.34 25.88 5.44
CA THR A 34 4.19 24.47 5.80
C THR A 34 3.46 23.72 4.68
N VAL A 35 4.15 22.77 4.07
CA VAL A 35 3.63 21.90 2.99
C VAL A 35 3.41 20.49 3.53
N ILE A 36 2.19 19.99 3.42
CA ILE A 36 1.76 18.69 3.93
C ILE A 36 1.59 17.72 2.76
N SER A 37 2.11 16.50 2.91
CA SER A 37 1.99 15.45 1.89
C SER A 37 1.78 14.07 2.51
N PHE A 38 1.44 13.07 1.69
CA PHE A 38 1.40 11.68 2.12
C PHE A 38 2.81 11.13 2.38
N GLY A 39 2.91 10.06 3.11
CA GLY A 39 4.00 9.13 3.29
C GLY A 39 5.45 9.58 3.12
N ARG A 40 6.39 8.64 3.30
CA ARG A 40 7.83 8.98 3.25
C ARG A 40 8.37 9.19 1.83
N ALA A 41 7.97 8.31 0.89
CA ALA A 41 8.49 8.36 -0.49
C ALA A 41 7.98 9.59 -1.24
N ASP A 42 6.67 9.82 -1.20
CA ASP A 42 6.05 10.99 -1.83
C ASP A 42 6.59 12.28 -1.23
N ARG A 43 6.70 12.36 0.10
CA ARG A 43 7.26 13.53 0.76
C ARG A 43 8.67 13.87 0.31
N ALA A 44 9.55 12.87 0.19
CA ALA A 44 10.92 13.11 -0.25
C ALA A 44 10.98 13.63 -1.69
N ALA A 45 10.20 13.04 -2.59
CA ALA A 45 10.13 13.48 -3.99
C ALA A 45 9.48 14.86 -4.12
N LEU A 46 8.40 15.14 -3.38
CA LEU A 46 7.75 16.46 -3.36
C LEU A 46 8.67 17.53 -2.77
N ALA A 47 9.39 17.21 -1.70
CA ALA A 47 10.38 18.12 -1.12
C ALA A 47 11.46 18.49 -2.15
N ALA A 48 12.05 17.49 -2.80
CA ALA A 48 13.12 17.71 -3.77
C ALA A 48 12.65 18.41 -5.06
N ALA A 49 11.42 18.11 -5.52
CA ALA A 49 10.90 18.71 -6.74
C ALA A 49 10.28 20.10 -6.52
N TYR A 50 9.65 20.36 -5.38
CA TYR A 50 8.83 21.56 -5.18
C TYR A 50 9.28 22.39 -3.98
N VAL A 51 9.36 21.79 -2.77
CA VAL A 51 9.51 22.53 -1.51
C VAL A 51 10.88 23.19 -1.39
N ASP A 52 11.94 22.40 -1.54
CA ASP A 52 13.32 22.90 -1.43
C ASP A 52 13.67 23.90 -2.55
N PRO A 53 13.35 23.65 -3.84
CA PRO A 53 13.59 24.61 -4.90
C PRO A 53 12.80 25.91 -4.73
N PHE A 54 11.55 25.83 -4.25
CA PHE A 54 10.74 27.02 -3.96
C PHE A 54 11.40 27.88 -2.87
N GLY A 55 11.79 27.26 -1.75
CA GLY A 55 12.48 27.97 -0.67
C GLY A 55 13.76 28.63 -1.14
N LYS A 56 14.59 27.92 -1.93
CA LYS A 56 15.85 28.45 -2.49
C LYS A 56 15.62 29.62 -3.47
N SER A 57 14.60 29.53 -4.33
CA SER A 57 14.36 30.55 -5.36
C SER A 57 13.66 31.80 -4.84
N THR A 58 12.89 31.70 -3.77
CA THR A 58 12.07 32.81 -3.24
C THR A 58 12.58 33.40 -1.94
N GLY A 59 13.48 32.69 -1.24
CA GLY A 59 13.94 33.04 0.12
C GLY A 59 12.88 32.81 1.20
N ILE A 60 11.72 32.22 0.87
CA ILE A 60 10.69 31.87 1.85
C ILE A 60 11.12 30.59 2.55
N GLY A 61 11.21 30.61 3.88
CA GLY A 61 11.40 29.38 4.67
C GLY A 61 10.30 28.35 4.35
N THR A 62 10.65 27.07 4.28
CA THR A 62 9.70 26.01 3.97
C THR A 62 9.85 24.84 4.94
N HIS A 63 8.72 24.21 5.30
CA HIS A 63 8.67 23.01 6.12
C HIS A 63 7.83 21.94 5.41
N SER A 64 8.36 20.72 5.31
CA SER A 64 7.63 19.59 4.73
C SER A 64 7.25 18.61 5.85
N LEU A 65 5.95 18.38 6.03
CA LEU A 65 5.40 17.43 7.00
C LEU A 65 4.57 16.38 6.27
N SER A 66 4.28 15.28 6.96
CA SER A 66 3.39 14.24 6.41
C SER A 66 2.16 14.04 7.30
N TYR A 67 1.08 13.59 6.66
CA TYR A 67 -0.15 13.17 7.31
C TYR A 67 -0.61 11.81 6.75
N ASP A 68 -1.60 11.20 7.38
CA ASP A 68 -2.12 9.86 7.05
C ASP A 68 -3.29 9.86 6.05
N GLY A 69 -3.61 11.03 5.47
CA GLY A 69 -4.76 11.20 4.57
C GLY A 69 -6.06 11.59 5.30
N GLN A 70 -6.08 11.55 6.64
CA GLN A 70 -7.26 11.92 7.42
C GLN A 70 -7.33 13.44 7.60
N VAL A 71 -8.53 14.01 7.44
CA VAL A 71 -8.74 15.47 7.57
C VAL A 71 -9.20 15.89 8.98
N THR A 72 -9.15 14.99 9.95
CA THR A 72 -9.61 15.29 11.32
C THR A 72 -8.84 16.43 11.95
N GLU A 73 -7.51 16.40 11.85
CA GLU A 73 -6.63 17.45 12.37
C GLU A 73 -6.86 18.78 11.64
N LEU A 74 -6.94 18.75 10.31
CA LEU A 74 -7.29 19.92 9.51
C LEU A 74 -8.63 20.53 9.95
N THR A 75 -9.65 19.69 10.13
CA THR A 75 -11.00 20.13 10.55
C THR A 75 -10.94 20.84 11.90
N GLN A 76 -10.17 20.30 12.87
CA GLN A 76 -10.00 20.93 14.18
C GLN A 76 -9.30 22.29 14.06
N MET A 77 -8.21 22.38 13.28
CA MET A 77 -7.48 23.62 13.07
C MET A 77 -8.31 24.71 12.39
N VAL A 78 -9.05 24.35 11.33
CA VAL A 78 -9.91 25.28 10.59
C VAL A 78 -11.07 25.77 11.47
N ASN A 79 -11.73 24.87 12.21
CA ASN A 79 -12.82 25.24 13.12
C ASN A 79 -12.34 26.13 14.30
N ALA A 80 -11.09 25.94 14.73
CA ALA A 80 -10.47 26.79 15.74
C ALA A 80 -10.00 28.15 15.18
N GLY A 81 -10.05 28.37 13.85
CA GLY A 81 -9.55 29.55 13.16
C GLY A 81 -8.03 29.73 13.25
N LYS A 82 -7.29 28.64 13.43
CA LYS A 82 -5.83 28.64 13.64
C LYS A 82 -5.14 27.51 12.83
N PRO A 83 -5.29 27.45 11.50
CA PRO A 83 -4.58 26.48 10.72
C PRO A 83 -3.08 26.77 10.77
N VAL A 84 -2.28 25.71 10.95
CA VAL A 84 -0.80 25.76 10.92
C VAL A 84 -0.25 25.07 9.67
N TRP A 85 -1.10 24.50 8.85
CA TRP A 85 -0.80 23.97 7.53
C TRP A 85 -1.16 24.98 6.48
N ASP A 86 -0.32 25.15 5.47
CA ASP A 86 -0.49 26.19 4.46
C ASP A 86 -0.82 25.65 3.08
N VAL A 87 -0.22 24.51 2.71
CA VAL A 87 -0.49 23.79 1.46
C VAL A 87 -0.58 22.31 1.74
N MET A 88 -1.58 21.64 1.19
CA MET A 88 -1.77 20.20 1.36
C MET A 88 -1.86 19.48 0.02
N GLN A 89 -1.17 18.34 -0.10
CA GLN A 89 -1.49 17.32 -1.09
C GLN A 89 -2.74 16.59 -0.64
N VAL A 90 -3.74 16.49 -1.49
CA VAL A 90 -5.00 15.80 -1.22
C VAL A 90 -5.46 14.99 -2.42
N GLU A 91 -6.05 13.82 -2.16
CA GLU A 91 -6.77 13.04 -3.17
C GLU A 91 -8.08 13.72 -3.56
N SER A 92 -8.59 13.39 -4.74
CA SER A 92 -9.80 14.01 -5.31
C SER A 92 -11.05 13.91 -4.41
N ARG A 93 -11.24 12.77 -3.68
CA ARG A 93 -12.36 12.63 -2.73
C ARG A 93 -12.23 13.60 -1.55
N THR A 94 -11.05 13.65 -0.95
CA THR A 94 -10.75 14.56 0.18
C THR A 94 -10.87 16.01 -0.23
N LEU A 95 -10.36 16.35 -1.43
CA LEU A 95 -10.49 17.68 -1.99
C LEU A 95 -11.94 18.10 -2.16
N GLN A 96 -12.76 17.26 -2.79
CA GLN A 96 -14.16 17.57 -3.08
C GLN A 96 -14.99 17.71 -1.81
N LEU A 97 -14.88 16.77 -0.87
CA LEU A 97 -15.60 16.83 0.41
C LEU A 97 -15.13 18.00 1.27
N GLY A 98 -13.82 18.21 1.40
CA GLY A 98 -13.26 19.31 2.17
C GLY A 98 -13.61 20.69 1.59
N CYS A 99 -13.69 20.81 0.25
CA CYS A 99 -14.15 22.03 -0.42
C CYS A 99 -15.62 22.32 -0.09
N GLN A 100 -16.50 21.31 -0.16
CA GLN A 100 -17.92 21.44 0.21
C GLN A 100 -18.12 21.77 1.68
N GLN A 101 -17.28 21.26 2.57
CA GLN A 101 -17.30 21.52 4.01
C GLN A 101 -16.62 22.83 4.41
N GLY A 102 -16.01 23.55 3.46
CA GLY A 102 -15.30 24.80 3.72
C GLY A 102 -13.96 24.63 4.43
N LEU A 103 -13.34 23.44 4.33
CA LEU A 103 -12.02 23.19 4.90
C LEU A 103 -10.86 23.75 4.06
N PHE A 104 -11.12 24.00 2.78
CA PHE A 104 -10.15 24.56 1.85
C PHE A 104 -10.61 25.91 1.31
N GLU A 105 -9.65 26.75 0.94
CA GLU A 105 -9.91 28.01 0.23
C GLU A 105 -10.46 27.73 -1.17
N LYS A 106 -11.47 28.49 -1.59
CA LYS A 106 -11.83 28.59 -3.00
C LYS A 106 -10.75 29.40 -3.71
N LEU A 107 -10.16 28.81 -4.73
CA LEU A 107 -8.97 29.37 -5.36
C LEU A 107 -9.28 30.52 -6.32
N ASP A 108 -8.53 31.59 -6.20
CA ASP A 108 -8.43 32.63 -7.22
C ASP A 108 -7.39 32.21 -8.27
N LEU A 109 -7.87 31.60 -9.36
CA LEU A 109 -7.01 31.06 -10.41
C LEU A 109 -6.22 32.14 -11.15
N THR A 110 -6.56 33.42 -11.02
CA THR A 110 -5.78 34.51 -11.61
C THR A 110 -4.42 34.68 -10.95
N LYS A 111 -4.28 34.17 -9.73
CA LYS A 111 -3.04 34.17 -8.96
C LYS A 111 -2.09 32.99 -9.28
N ILE A 112 -2.55 32.03 -10.10
CA ILE A 112 -1.80 30.80 -10.41
C ILE A 112 -1.49 30.79 -11.91
N ALA A 113 -0.28 31.20 -12.26
CA ALA A 113 0.15 31.21 -13.65
C ALA A 113 0.23 29.78 -14.23
N GLY A 114 -0.13 29.62 -15.51
CA GLY A 114 0.07 28.36 -16.23
C GLY A 114 -1.04 27.31 -16.05
N VAL A 115 -2.12 27.60 -15.30
CA VAL A 115 -3.24 26.64 -15.09
C VAL A 115 -3.90 26.18 -16.39
N GLN A 116 -3.85 26.96 -17.46
CA GLN A 116 -4.39 26.64 -18.78
C GLN A 116 -3.60 25.51 -19.49
N SER A 117 -2.36 25.27 -19.08
CA SER A 117 -1.53 24.19 -19.62
C SER A 117 -1.79 22.84 -18.93
N LEU A 118 -2.59 22.83 -17.87
CA LEU A 118 -2.91 21.61 -17.14
C LEU A 118 -3.94 20.75 -17.91
N ILE A 119 -3.91 19.44 -17.65
CA ILE A 119 -4.89 18.50 -18.25
C ILE A 119 -6.32 18.79 -17.74
N PRO A 120 -7.35 18.37 -18.47
CA PRO A 120 -8.73 18.47 -18.00
C PRO A 120 -8.90 17.77 -16.64
N GLY A 121 -9.65 18.39 -15.73
CA GLY A 121 -9.88 17.89 -14.37
C GLY A 121 -8.81 18.27 -13.35
N ALA A 122 -7.63 18.74 -13.78
CA ALA A 122 -6.57 19.15 -12.86
C ALA A 122 -6.81 20.50 -12.16
N VAL A 123 -7.80 21.27 -12.60
CA VAL A 123 -8.18 22.53 -11.96
C VAL A 123 -9.60 22.41 -11.44
N THR A 124 -9.77 22.61 -10.14
CA THR A 124 -11.07 22.56 -9.45
C THR A 124 -11.29 23.86 -8.65
N GLU A 125 -12.44 23.98 -8.01
CA GLU A 125 -12.77 25.16 -7.20
C GLU A 125 -11.77 25.39 -6.05
N CYS A 126 -11.24 24.30 -5.43
CA CYS A 126 -10.38 24.38 -4.25
C CYS A 126 -9.00 23.75 -4.45
N GLY A 127 -8.66 23.24 -5.63
CA GLY A 127 -7.40 22.53 -5.84
C GLY A 127 -6.82 22.67 -7.23
N VAL A 128 -5.49 22.51 -7.30
CA VAL A 128 -4.71 22.45 -8.54
C VAL A 128 -3.91 21.15 -8.56
N GLY A 129 -4.09 20.37 -9.62
CA GLY A 129 -3.47 19.06 -9.78
C GLY A 129 -1.95 19.08 -9.75
N ILE A 130 -1.39 18.17 -8.98
CA ILE A 130 0.05 17.95 -8.83
C ILE A 130 0.51 16.92 -9.87
N PHE A 131 -0.10 15.74 -9.81
CA PHE A 131 0.21 14.59 -10.66
C PHE A 131 -1.00 13.71 -10.89
N THR A 132 -0.90 12.85 -11.89
CA THR A 132 -1.84 11.75 -12.12
C THR A 132 -1.23 10.43 -11.67
N TRP A 133 -2.06 9.57 -11.11
CA TRP A 133 -1.74 8.16 -10.89
C TRP A 133 -2.76 7.27 -11.61
N ALA A 134 -2.42 6.01 -11.84
CA ALA A 134 -3.34 5.11 -12.52
C ALA A 134 -3.33 3.70 -11.93
N GLN A 135 -4.49 3.03 -12.08
CA GLN A 135 -4.60 1.59 -12.08
C GLN A 135 -4.71 1.10 -13.52
N ALA A 136 -3.92 0.09 -13.85
CA ALA A 136 -3.91 -0.50 -15.18
C ALA A 136 -3.92 -2.03 -15.10
N LEU A 137 -4.14 -2.67 -16.24
CA LEU A 137 -3.92 -4.09 -16.40
C LEU A 137 -2.41 -4.34 -16.44
N VAL A 138 -1.92 -5.14 -15.50
CA VAL A 138 -0.53 -5.57 -15.41
C VAL A 138 -0.46 -7.07 -15.64
N TYR A 139 0.55 -7.53 -16.37
CA TYR A 139 0.68 -8.93 -16.76
C TYR A 139 2.14 -9.38 -16.75
N THR A 140 2.37 -10.69 -16.60
CA THR A 140 3.70 -11.28 -16.71
C THR A 140 4.20 -11.26 -18.14
N ASN A 141 5.50 -10.96 -18.35
CA ASN A 141 6.13 -11.01 -19.67
C ASN A 141 6.24 -12.44 -20.24
N GLU A 142 5.87 -13.47 -19.48
CA GLU A 142 5.83 -14.87 -19.92
C GLU A 142 4.63 -15.18 -20.83
N LEU A 143 3.63 -14.27 -20.91
CA LEU A 143 2.51 -14.44 -21.81
C LEU A 143 2.97 -14.39 -23.28
N HIS A 144 2.49 -15.33 -24.09
CA HIS A 144 2.83 -15.41 -25.52
C HIS A 144 2.38 -14.18 -26.32
N GLU A 145 1.30 -13.54 -25.92
CA GLU A 145 0.75 -12.33 -26.53
C GLU A 145 0.36 -11.33 -25.45
N ALA A 146 0.66 -10.05 -25.66
CA ALA A 146 0.27 -8.99 -24.75
C ALA A 146 -1.25 -8.78 -24.73
N PRO A 147 -1.91 -8.71 -23.56
CA PRO A 147 -3.33 -8.38 -23.47
C PRO A 147 -3.56 -6.94 -23.91
N ARG A 148 -4.64 -6.70 -24.66
CA ARG A 148 -4.94 -5.41 -25.30
C ARG A 148 -6.04 -4.62 -24.60
N SER A 149 -6.80 -5.27 -23.71
CA SER A 149 -7.95 -4.65 -23.04
C SER A 149 -8.34 -5.45 -21.82
N TRP A 150 -9.25 -4.92 -21.01
CA TRP A 150 -9.84 -5.68 -19.93
C TRP A 150 -10.66 -6.90 -20.40
N ALA A 151 -11.15 -6.92 -21.64
CA ALA A 151 -11.79 -8.13 -22.18
C ALA A 151 -10.80 -9.31 -22.28
N ASP A 152 -9.55 -9.06 -22.63
CA ASP A 152 -8.49 -10.08 -22.62
C ASP A 152 -8.20 -10.61 -21.21
N PHE A 153 -8.36 -9.80 -20.17
CA PHE A 153 -8.23 -10.22 -18.79
C PHE A 153 -9.28 -11.29 -18.42
N TRP A 154 -10.45 -11.28 -19.04
CA TRP A 154 -11.50 -12.29 -18.85
C TRP A 154 -11.33 -13.53 -19.75
N ASP A 155 -10.47 -13.50 -20.74
CA ASP A 155 -10.25 -14.65 -21.64
C ASP A 155 -9.26 -15.64 -21.00
N LEU A 156 -9.78 -16.51 -20.16
CA LEU A 156 -9.01 -17.55 -19.48
C LEU A 156 -8.51 -18.64 -20.45
N LYS A 157 -9.14 -18.79 -21.60
CA LYS A 157 -8.74 -19.77 -22.62
C LYS A 157 -7.51 -19.30 -23.38
N LYS A 158 -7.50 -18.03 -23.81
CA LYS A 158 -6.37 -17.42 -24.51
C LYS A 158 -5.20 -17.14 -23.57
N TYR A 159 -5.50 -16.71 -22.35
CA TYR A 159 -4.54 -16.34 -21.33
C TYR A 159 -4.80 -17.17 -20.06
N PRO A 160 -4.23 -18.36 -19.95
CA PRO A 160 -4.42 -19.21 -18.77
C PRO A 160 -3.80 -18.60 -17.52
N GLY A 161 -4.21 -19.10 -16.33
CA GLY A 161 -3.73 -18.67 -15.02
C GLY A 161 -4.71 -17.76 -14.28
N LYS A 162 -4.43 -17.52 -13.01
CA LYS A 162 -5.29 -16.71 -12.14
C LYS A 162 -5.17 -15.21 -12.42
N ARG A 163 -6.15 -14.47 -11.92
CA ARG A 163 -6.29 -13.02 -12.03
C ARG A 163 -6.17 -12.35 -10.66
N GLY A 164 -5.60 -11.16 -10.61
CA GLY A 164 -5.60 -10.33 -9.42
C GLY A 164 -6.55 -9.14 -9.57
N LEU A 165 -7.54 -8.99 -8.68
CA LEU A 165 -8.41 -7.81 -8.62
C LEU A 165 -8.46 -7.25 -7.21
N ARG A 166 -8.72 -5.95 -7.09
CA ARG A 166 -8.88 -5.32 -5.80
C ARG A 166 -10.16 -5.78 -5.13
N HIS A 167 -10.08 -6.11 -3.84
CA HIS A 167 -11.25 -6.42 -3.01
C HIS A 167 -11.98 -5.13 -2.60
N SER A 168 -12.62 -4.50 -3.57
CA SER A 168 -13.37 -3.25 -3.40
C SER A 168 -14.28 -3.04 -4.60
N ALA A 169 -15.46 -2.48 -4.40
CA ALA A 169 -16.35 -2.08 -5.49
C ALA A 169 -15.68 -1.06 -6.39
N LYS A 170 -15.02 -0.04 -5.80
CA LYS A 170 -14.30 0.99 -6.53
C LYS A 170 -13.13 0.38 -7.30
N TYR A 171 -13.01 0.76 -8.54
CA TYR A 171 -12.12 0.24 -9.60
C TYR A 171 -12.58 -1.11 -10.18
N THR A 172 -13.03 -2.05 -9.37
CA THR A 172 -13.37 -3.40 -9.81
C THR A 172 -14.66 -3.44 -10.64
N LEU A 173 -15.68 -2.63 -10.27
CA LEU A 173 -16.91 -2.51 -11.05
C LEU A 173 -16.68 -1.79 -12.39
N GLU A 174 -15.83 -0.75 -12.40
CA GLU A 174 -15.42 -0.08 -13.63
C GLU A 174 -14.70 -1.05 -14.57
N ILE A 175 -13.72 -1.80 -14.03
CA ILE A 175 -12.96 -2.79 -14.79
C ILE A 175 -13.89 -3.87 -15.38
N ALA A 176 -14.86 -4.34 -14.62
CA ALA A 176 -15.84 -5.30 -15.09
C ALA A 176 -16.67 -4.77 -16.26
N LEU A 177 -17.15 -3.53 -16.19
CA LEU A 177 -17.89 -2.91 -17.30
C LEU A 177 -17.02 -2.66 -18.54
N LEU A 178 -15.79 -2.21 -18.34
CA LEU A 178 -14.82 -2.07 -19.44
C LEU A 178 -14.55 -3.42 -20.13
N ALA A 179 -14.39 -4.48 -19.34
CA ALA A 179 -14.24 -5.85 -19.84
C ALA A 179 -15.49 -6.37 -20.58
N ASP A 180 -16.66 -5.85 -20.22
CA ASP A 180 -17.93 -6.18 -20.88
C ASP A 180 -18.28 -5.25 -22.06
N GLY A 181 -17.29 -4.46 -22.51
CA GLY A 181 -17.37 -3.65 -23.72
C GLY A 181 -18.05 -2.28 -23.53
N VAL A 182 -18.30 -1.83 -22.29
CA VAL A 182 -18.77 -0.47 -22.03
C VAL A 182 -17.62 0.51 -22.31
N ALA A 183 -17.90 1.53 -23.14
CA ALA A 183 -16.89 2.54 -23.42
C ALA A 183 -16.55 3.36 -22.16
N PRO A 184 -15.28 3.81 -21.95
CA PRO A 184 -14.90 4.55 -20.75
C PRO A 184 -15.82 5.70 -20.39
N LYS A 185 -16.22 6.52 -21.37
CA LYS A 185 -17.15 7.65 -21.20
C LYS A 185 -18.55 7.29 -20.69
N ASP A 186 -18.94 6.02 -20.78
CA ASP A 186 -20.28 5.52 -20.47
C ASP A 186 -20.31 4.71 -19.17
N VAL A 187 -19.15 4.43 -18.55
CA VAL A 187 -19.03 3.56 -17.37
C VAL A 187 -19.88 4.10 -16.21
N TYR A 188 -19.69 5.35 -15.80
CA TYR A 188 -20.42 5.90 -14.65
C TYR A 188 -21.90 6.12 -14.93
N ARG A 189 -22.27 6.47 -16.18
CA ARG A 189 -23.68 6.49 -16.59
C ARG A 189 -24.33 5.10 -16.47
N THR A 190 -23.59 4.07 -16.78
CA THR A 190 -24.04 2.69 -16.64
C THR A 190 -24.13 2.30 -15.17
N LEU A 191 -23.09 2.55 -14.36
CA LEU A 191 -23.08 2.27 -12.92
C LEU A 191 -24.13 3.05 -12.12
N ALA A 192 -24.61 4.18 -12.61
CA ALA A 192 -25.68 4.94 -11.99
C ALA A 192 -27.06 4.24 -12.09
N THR A 193 -27.16 3.12 -12.81
CA THR A 193 -28.40 2.33 -12.96
C THR A 193 -28.28 0.97 -12.28
N GLU A 194 -29.41 0.50 -11.70
CA GLU A 194 -29.45 -0.83 -11.10
C GLU A 194 -29.06 -1.94 -12.10
N SER A 195 -29.55 -1.85 -13.34
CA SER A 195 -29.21 -2.81 -14.41
C SER A 195 -27.73 -2.78 -14.78
N GLY A 196 -27.08 -1.62 -14.72
CA GLY A 196 -25.66 -1.49 -14.98
C GLY A 196 -24.80 -2.05 -13.85
N VAL A 197 -25.22 -1.87 -12.60
CA VAL A 197 -24.59 -2.49 -11.44
C VAL A 197 -24.70 -4.02 -11.51
N GLN A 198 -25.90 -4.55 -11.81
CA GLN A 198 -26.11 -5.99 -12.01
C GLN A 198 -25.23 -6.54 -13.13
N ARG A 199 -25.09 -5.79 -14.24
CA ARG A 199 -24.24 -6.15 -15.37
C ARG A 199 -22.76 -6.26 -14.94
N ALA A 200 -22.27 -5.35 -14.11
CA ALA A 200 -20.90 -5.41 -13.59
C ALA A 200 -20.67 -6.64 -12.72
N PHE A 201 -21.59 -6.94 -11.78
CA PHE A 201 -21.49 -8.14 -10.95
C PHE A 201 -21.59 -9.44 -11.77
N HIS A 202 -22.52 -9.51 -12.71
CA HIS A 202 -22.61 -10.67 -13.61
C HIS A 202 -21.32 -10.89 -14.42
N LYS A 203 -20.63 -9.80 -14.79
CA LYS A 203 -19.33 -9.91 -15.43
C LYS A 203 -18.28 -10.47 -14.47
N LEU A 204 -18.27 -10.04 -13.22
CA LEU A 204 -17.35 -10.55 -12.19
C LEU A 204 -17.58 -12.03 -11.88
N ASP A 205 -18.83 -12.51 -11.85
CA ASP A 205 -19.16 -13.92 -11.65
C ASP A 205 -18.41 -14.86 -12.61
N GLN A 206 -18.12 -14.38 -13.84
CA GLN A 206 -17.46 -15.18 -14.89
C GLN A 206 -16.01 -15.55 -14.53
N ILE A 207 -15.33 -14.73 -13.72
CA ILE A 207 -13.91 -14.96 -13.38
C ILE A 207 -13.67 -15.08 -11.86
N ALA A 208 -14.72 -14.96 -11.05
CA ALA A 208 -14.58 -14.92 -9.60
C ALA A 208 -13.79 -16.11 -9.05
N LYS A 209 -14.04 -17.33 -9.56
CA LYS A 209 -13.32 -18.57 -9.21
C LYS A 209 -11.82 -18.56 -9.59
N HIS A 210 -11.43 -17.72 -10.53
CA HIS A 210 -10.05 -17.58 -11.00
C HIS A 210 -9.38 -16.29 -10.51
N THR A 211 -10.00 -15.61 -9.52
CA THR A 211 -9.52 -14.30 -9.03
C THR A 211 -8.96 -14.42 -7.63
N ILE A 212 -7.74 -13.92 -7.44
CA ILE A 212 -7.16 -13.62 -6.14
C ILE A 212 -7.46 -12.17 -5.82
N TRP A 213 -8.15 -11.95 -4.70
CA TRP A 213 -8.54 -10.61 -4.26
C TRP A 213 -7.43 -9.98 -3.43
N TRP A 214 -7.04 -8.75 -3.76
CA TRP A 214 -6.03 -8.01 -3.04
C TRP A 214 -6.59 -6.70 -2.45
N GLU A 215 -6.00 -6.22 -1.36
CA GLU A 215 -6.43 -5.01 -0.64
C GLU A 215 -5.35 -3.94 -0.61
N ALA A 216 -4.11 -4.30 -0.26
CA ALA A 216 -3.00 -3.37 -0.19
C ALA A 216 -2.35 -3.13 -1.56
N ALA A 217 -1.94 -1.89 -1.83
CA ALA A 217 -1.40 -1.45 -3.13
C ALA A 217 -0.14 -2.22 -3.60
N ALA A 218 0.64 -2.78 -2.66
CA ALA A 218 1.85 -3.55 -2.97
C ALA A 218 1.58 -5.01 -3.35
N GLN A 219 0.41 -5.57 -2.97
CA GLN A 219 0.08 -6.99 -3.16
C GLN A 219 0.08 -7.43 -4.64
N PRO A 220 -0.46 -6.66 -5.61
CA PRO A 220 -0.46 -7.07 -7.01
C PRO A 220 0.93 -7.37 -7.57
N ALA A 221 1.93 -6.56 -7.21
CA ALA A 221 3.30 -6.77 -7.65
C ALA A 221 3.87 -8.08 -7.10
N ALA A 222 3.66 -8.35 -5.82
CA ALA A 222 4.11 -9.59 -5.18
C ALA A 222 3.38 -10.84 -5.73
N LEU A 223 2.08 -10.76 -5.98
CA LEU A 223 1.31 -11.85 -6.59
C LEU A 223 1.81 -12.19 -8.00
N LEU A 224 2.15 -11.18 -8.79
CA LEU A 224 2.67 -11.37 -10.14
C LEU A 224 4.10 -11.95 -10.10
N GLU A 225 4.98 -11.42 -9.25
CA GLU A 225 6.36 -11.90 -9.09
C GLU A 225 6.40 -13.35 -8.59
N ALA A 226 5.52 -13.71 -7.66
CA ALA A 226 5.38 -15.07 -7.17
C ALA A 226 4.77 -16.04 -8.18
N GLY A 227 4.30 -15.57 -9.35
CA GLY A 227 3.63 -16.40 -10.35
C GLY A 227 2.23 -16.88 -9.95
N TRP A 228 1.63 -16.28 -8.93
CA TRP A 228 0.29 -16.66 -8.47
C TRP A 228 -0.82 -16.14 -9.37
N VAL A 229 -0.55 -15.07 -10.07
CA VAL A 229 -1.43 -14.51 -11.09
C VAL A 229 -0.66 -14.27 -12.38
N SER A 230 -1.29 -14.50 -13.53
CA SER A 230 -0.72 -14.13 -14.84
C SER A 230 -1.06 -12.69 -15.24
N MET A 231 -2.14 -12.16 -14.69
CA MET A 231 -2.59 -10.78 -14.89
C MET A 231 -3.21 -10.23 -13.60
N THR A 232 -3.05 -8.94 -13.35
CA THR A 232 -3.66 -8.26 -12.22
C THR A 232 -4.06 -6.84 -12.57
N SER A 233 -5.08 -6.28 -11.91
CA SER A 233 -5.17 -4.83 -11.77
C SER A 233 -4.12 -4.35 -10.78
N GLY A 234 -3.53 -3.18 -11.00
CA GLY A 234 -2.54 -2.65 -10.06
C GLY A 234 -2.23 -1.19 -10.29
N TYR A 235 -1.78 -0.51 -9.23
CA TYR A 235 -1.28 0.86 -9.34
C TYR A 235 0.05 0.87 -10.07
N THR A 236 0.14 1.63 -11.17
CA THR A 236 1.26 1.59 -12.09
C THR A 236 2.60 1.95 -11.47
N LEU A 237 2.62 2.77 -10.43
CA LEU A 237 3.83 3.13 -9.68
C LEU A 237 4.55 1.90 -9.08
N TRP A 238 3.80 0.87 -8.69
CA TRP A 238 4.38 -0.35 -8.11
C TRP A 238 5.04 -1.27 -9.15
N PHE A 239 4.88 -0.96 -10.45
CA PHE A 239 5.38 -1.77 -11.58
C PHE A 239 6.39 -0.99 -12.43
N ASP A 240 7.12 -0.07 -11.83
CA ASP A 240 8.21 0.63 -12.50
C ASP A 240 9.24 -0.39 -13.02
N PRO A 241 9.47 -0.46 -14.33
CA PRO A 241 10.37 -1.44 -14.94
C PRO A 241 11.85 -1.23 -14.58
N GLU A 242 12.23 -0.09 -14.02
CA GLU A 242 13.58 0.17 -13.53
C GLU A 242 13.86 -0.50 -12.17
N GLN A 243 12.82 -0.91 -11.47
CA GLN A 243 12.98 -1.69 -10.24
C GLN A 243 13.19 -3.17 -10.59
N GLU A 244 14.28 -3.76 -10.11
CA GLU A 244 14.67 -5.15 -10.42
C GLU A 244 13.54 -6.17 -10.17
N ARG A 245 12.76 -5.97 -9.11
CA ARG A 245 11.58 -6.80 -8.75
C ARG A 245 10.47 -6.80 -9.82
N ASN A 246 10.43 -5.82 -10.71
CA ASN A 246 9.37 -5.65 -11.71
C ASN A 246 9.78 -6.06 -13.12
N ARG A 247 10.95 -6.72 -13.28
CA ARG A 247 11.47 -7.14 -14.61
C ARG A 247 10.51 -8.03 -15.40
N HIS A 248 9.68 -8.78 -14.69
CA HIS A 248 8.72 -9.69 -15.29
C HIS A 248 7.33 -9.07 -15.54
N ALA A 249 7.10 -7.85 -15.05
CA ALA A 249 5.82 -7.16 -15.19
C ALA A 249 5.79 -6.25 -16.42
N LYS A 250 4.65 -6.23 -17.09
CA LYS A 250 4.33 -5.32 -18.20
C LYS A 250 2.99 -4.65 -17.94
N ILE A 251 2.84 -3.39 -18.34
CA ILE A 251 1.62 -2.61 -18.19
C ILE A 251 0.91 -2.50 -19.54
N SER A 252 -0.37 -2.84 -19.59
CA SER A 252 -1.27 -2.50 -20.69
C SER A 252 -2.04 -1.23 -20.29
N TRP A 253 -1.74 -0.12 -20.93
CA TRP A 253 -2.31 1.20 -20.60
C TRP A 253 -3.74 1.40 -21.13
N ARG A 254 -4.20 0.56 -22.03
CA ARG A 254 -5.54 0.70 -22.62
C ARG A 254 -6.62 0.56 -21.55
N GLN A 255 -7.53 1.53 -21.53
CA GLN A 255 -8.62 1.59 -20.55
C GLN A 255 -8.13 1.60 -19.11
N SER A 256 -6.93 2.15 -18.86
CA SER A 256 -6.47 2.40 -17.49
C SER A 256 -7.42 3.36 -16.78
N LEU A 257 -7.51 3.21 -15.46
CA LEU A 257 -8.27 4.11 -14.61
C LEU A 257 -7.30 5.09 -13.98
N TYR A 258 -7.59 6.40 -14.04
CA TYR A 258 -6.69 7.39 -13.46
C TYR A 258 -7.42 8.41 -12.59
N ASP A 259 -6.68 9.01 -11.66
CA ASP A 259 -7.15 10.10 -10.83
C ASP A 259 -6.02 11.13 -10.63
N ILE A 260 -6.31 12.26 -9.99
CA ILE A 260 -5.43 13.40 -9.85
C ILE A 260 -5.32 13.78 -8.37
N ASP A 261 -4.09 13.78 -7.84
CA ASP A 261 -3.81 14.42 -6.56
C ASP A 261 -3.59 15.92 -6.77
N SER A 262 -4.04 16.71 -5.81
CA SER A 262 -4.05 18.16 -5.93
C SER A 262 -3.43 18.87 -4.73
N TRP A 263 -2.85 20.05 -4.99
CA TRP A 263 -2.57 21.03 -3.97
C TRP A 263 -3.85 21.76 -3.56
N ALA A 264 -4.10 21.86 -2.26
CA ALA A 264 -5.17 22.65 -1.68
C ALA A 264 -4.62 23.56 -0.57
N ILE A 265 -5.29 24.70 -0.35
CA ILE A 265 -4.93 25.65 0.70
C ILE A 265 -5.94 25.49 1.83
N PRO A 266 -5.52 25.12 3.06
CA PRO A 266 -6.38 25.12 4.24
C PRO A 266 -7.07 26.47 4.45
N LYS A 267 -8.36 26.44 4.78
CA LYS A 267 -9.17 27.63 5.00
C LYS A 267 -8.63 28.45 6.17
N GLY A 268 -8.32 29.72 5.89
CA GLY A 268 -7.79 30.64 6.89
C GLY A 268 -6.27 30.52 7.13
N SER A 269 -5.51 29.85 6.26
CA SER A 269 -4.06 29.86 6.31
C SER A 269 -3.51 31.28 6.41
N PRO A 270 -2.62 31.56 7.40
CA PRO A 270 -2.03 32.87 7.55
C PRO A 270 -1.04 33.22 6.44
N ARG A 271 -0.58 32.21 5.68
CA ARG A 271 0.38 32.33 4.58
C ARG A 271 -0.24 32.06 3.20
N ARG A 272 -1.52 32.42 3.07
CA ARG A 272 -2.29 32.15 1.84
C ARG A 272 -1.62 32.67 0.56
N ASP A 273 -1.02 33.87 0.59
CA ASP A 273 -0.39 34.43 -0.60
C ASP A 273 0.92 33.70 -0.95
N ASP A 274 1.69 33.22 0.04
CA ASP A 274 2.86 32.34 -0.20
C ASP A 274 2.41 30.96 -0.70
N ALA A 275 1.27 30.44 -0.22
CA ALA A 275 0.69 29.21 -0.73
C ALA A 275 0.29 29.31 -2.21
N TYR A 276 -0.29 30.43 -2.65
CA TYR A 276 -0.55 30.69 -4.07
C TYR A 276 0.74 30.72 -4.90
N ARG A 277 1.78 31.39 -4.40
CA ARG A 277 3.10 31.44 -5.05
C ARG A 277 3.71 30.04 -5.18
N PHE A 278 3.59 29.24 -4.12
CA PHE A 278 4.04 27.85 -4.13
C PHE A 278 3.30 27.01 -5.17
N ILE A 279 1.97 27.05 -5.20
CA ILE A 279 1.17 26.29 -6.16
C ILE A 279 1.50 26.74 -7.60
N ALA A 280 1.63 28.03 -7.86
CA ALA A 280 2.05 28.52 -9.17
C ALA A 280 3.43 27.99 -9.59
N PHE A 281 4.40 28.00 -8.66
CA PHE A 281 5.75 27.46 -8.89
C PHE A 281 5.70 25.93 -9.15
N ALA A 282 4.98 25.18 -8.29
CA ALA A 282 4.84 23.72 -8.39
C ALA A 282 4.10 23.27 -9.66
N SER A 283 3.26 24.15 -10.23
CA SER A 283 2.50 23.88 -11.47
C SER A 283 3.33 24.12 -12.75
N THR A 284 4.57 24.60 -12.63
CA THR A 284 5.43 24.83 -13.82
C THR A 284 5.87 23.51 -14.46
N PRO A 285 6.07 23.48 -15.80
CA PRO A 285 6.52 22.28 -16.50
C PRO A 285 7.82 21.73 -15.94
N GLN A 286 8.76 22.60 -15.57
CA GLN A 286 10.07 22.20 -15.07
C GLN A 286 9.99 21.46 -13.74
N GLN A 287 9.16 21.95 -12.82
CA GLN A 287 9.01 21.34 -11.50
C GLN A 287 8.28 19.99 -11.58
N GLN A 288 7.23 19.91 -12.37
CA GLN A 288 6.50 18.65 -12.58
C GLN A 288 7.35 17.60 -13.32
N LYS A 289 8.23 18.04 -14.25
CA LYS A 289 9.24 17.15 -14.84
C LYS A 289 10.15 16.54 -13.78
N VAL A 290 10.73 17.35 -12.89
CA VAL A 290 11.62 16.88 -11.83
C VAL A 290 10.93 15.86 -10.93
N PHE A 291 9.66 16.08 -10.61
CA PHE A 291 8.88 15.14 -9.80
C PHE A 291 8.65 13.81 -10.53
N SER A 292 8.22 13.85 -11.79
CA SER A 292 7.94 12.65 -12.59
C SER A 292 9.21 11.83 -12.90
N GLU A 293 10.39 12.43 -12.86
CA GLU A 293 11.68 11.72 -12.98
C GLU A 293 12.06 10.96 -11.69
N GLN A 294 11.53 11.34 -10.54
CA GLN A 294 11.78 10.66 -9.26
C GLN A 294 10.75 9.57 -8.98
N LEU A 295 9.49 9.83 -9.32
CA LEU A 295 8.39 8.89 -9.16
C LEU A 295 7.59 8.86 -10.48
N ALA A 296 7.29 7.67 -10.95
CA ALA A 296 6.58 7.45 -12.22
C ALA A 296 5.09 7.87 -12.19
N TYR A 297 4.82 9.03 -11.60
CA TYR A 297 3.54 9.73 -11.68
C TYR A 297 3.50 10.64 -12.93
N GLY A 298 2.33 10.76 -13.54
CA GLY A 298 2.16 11.61 -14.71
C GLY A 298 2.03 13.09 -14.32
N PRO A 299 2.76 14.02 -14.98
CA PRO A 299 2.59 15.43 -14.73
C PRO A 299 1.18 15.89 -15.17
N THR A 300 0.57 16.81 -14.43
CA THR A 300 -0.70 17.44 -14.85
C THR A 300 -0.48 18.55 -15.88
N ASN A 301 0.71 19.14 -15.91
CA ASN A 301 1.07 20.13 -16.92
C ASN A 301 1.54 19.45 -18.21
N ARG A 302 0.78 19.65 -19.29
CA ARG A 302 1.06 19.04 -20.61
C ARG A 302 2.41 19.44 -21.20
N GLU A 303 2.90 20.62 -20.83
CA GLU A 303 4.20 21.12 -21.30
C GLU A 303 5.39 20.45 -20.59
N ALA A 304 5.15 19.70 -19.48
CA ALA A 304 6.19 18.92 -18.81
C ALA A 304 6.54 17.63 -19.58
N LEU A 305 5.57 17.02 -20.27
CA LEU A 305 5.76 15.74 -20.98
C LEU A 305 6.90 15.77 -22.00
N PRO A 306 7.00 16.77 -22.91
CA PRO A 306 8.12 16.83 -23.89
C PRO A 306 9.48 17.09 -23.26
N LEU A 307 9.54 17.51 -21.99
CA LEU A 307 10.79 17.72 -21.24
C LEU A 307 11.31 16.42 -20.63
N LEU A 308 10.48 15.38 -20.54
CA LEU A 308 10.83 14.08 -19.96
C LEU A 308 11.62 13.22 -20.98
N PRO A 309 12.48 12.30 -20.50
CA PRO A 309 13.04 11.27 -21.37
C PRO A 309 11.95 10.50 -22.12
N ALA A 310 12.19 10.16 -23.38
CA ALA A 310 11.19 9.54 -24.25
C ALA A 310 10.56 8.27 -23.65
N ARG A 311 11.33 7.49 -22.90
CA ARG A 311 10.86 6.29 -22.20
C ARG A 311 9.77 6.62 -21.16
N LEU A 312 9.92 7.68 -20.39
CA LEU A 312 8.92 8.13 -19.40
C LEU A 312 7.74 8.81 -20.09
N ASN A 313 7.99 9.67 -21.06
CA ASN A 313 6.92 10.40 -21.77
C ASN A 313 5.83 9.48 -22.34
N ASN A 314 6.16 8.25 -22.71
CA ASN A 314 5.20 7.30 -23.31
C ASN A 314 4.63 6.28 -22.30
N SER A 315 5.08 6.31 -21.04
CA SER A 315 4.73 5.30 -20.01
C SER A 315 4.16 5.90 -18.72
N LEU A 316 3.74 7.17 -18.75
CA LEU A 316 3.12 7.81 -17.60
C LEU A 316 1.59 7.90 -17.73
N PRO A 317 0.85 7.96 -16.62
CA PRO A 317 -0.62 8.06 -16.64
C PRO A 317 -1.17 9.23 -17.44
N SER A 318 -0.45 10.35 -17.53
CA SER A 318 -0.88 11.56 -18.27
C SER A 318 -0.32 11.65 -19.70
N SER A 319 0.42 10.65 -20.18
CA SER A 319 0.90 10.64 -21.57
C SER A 319 -0.26 10.63 -22.57
N ALA A 320 -0.10 11.29 -23.71
CA ALA A 320 -1.18 11.37 -24.70
C ALA A 320 -1.65 9.98 -25.16
N SER A 321 -0.72 9.02 -25.30
CA SER A 321 -1.02 7.64 -25.66
C SER A 321 -1.79 6.87 -24.60
N THR A 322 -1.58 7.18 -23.32
CA THR A 322 -2.24 6.50 -22.20
C THR A 322 -3.61 7.09 -21.90
N LEU A 323 -3.80 8.41 -22.07
CA LEU A 323 -5.07 9.09 -21.80
C LEU A 323 -6.14 8.86 -22.87
N THR A 324 -5.79 8.42 -24.08
CA THR A 324 -6.72 8.38 -25.23
C THR A 324 -8.00 7.59 -24.93
N ASP A 325 -7.92 6.49 -24.22
CA ASP A 325 -9.05 5.64 -23.83
C ASP A 325 -9.07 5.33 -22.31
N ALA A 326 -8.34 6.11 -21.52
CA ALA A 326 -8.33 6.00 -20.07
C ALA A 326 -9.67 6.47 -19.47
N LEU A 327 -10.03 5.88 -18.35
CA LEU A 327 -11.19 6.26 -17.56
C LEU A 327 -10.75 7.19 -16.41
N HIS A 328 -11.18 8.45 -16.42
CA HIS A 328 -11.05 9.30 -15.25
C HIS A 328 -12.04 8.87 -14.17
N ILE A 329 -11.55 8.68 -12.95
CA ILE A 329 -12.39 8.30 -11.80
C ILE A 329 -13.38 9.43 -11.51
N ASP A 330 -14.68 9.12 -11.54
CA ASP A 330 -15.72 10.08 -11.17
C ASP A 330 -15.88 10.12 -9.64
N THR A 331 -15.18 11.04 -9.04
CA THR A 331 -15.19 11.25 -7.59
C THR A 331 -16.56 11.57 -7.05
N LYS A 332 -17.37 12.35 -7.80
CA LYS A 332 -18.75 12.69 -7.40
C LYS A 332 -19.60 11.44 -7.35
N PHE A 333 -19.53 10.61 -8.37
CA PHE A 333 -20.23 9.32 -8.39
C PHE A 333 -19.88 8.46 -7.15
N TRP A 334 -18.59 8.34 -6.83
CA TRP A 334 -18.16 7.52 -5.68
C TRP A 334 -18.51 8.13 -4.32
N ILE A 335 -18.64 9.46 -4.22
CA ILE A 335 -19.19 10.12 -3.02
C ILE A 335 -20.68 9.78 -2.84
N GLU A 336 -21.45 9.80 -3.92
CA GLU A 336 -22.90 9.61 -3.90
C GLU A 336 -23.32 8.14 -3.77
N HIS A 337 -22.59 7.21 -4.39
CA HIS A 337 -22.98 5.80 -4.53
C HIS A 337 -22.03 4.81 -3.84
N GLY A 338 -20.84 5.24 -3.44
CA GLY A 338 -19.75 4.36 -3.01
C GLY A 338 -20.12 3.46 -1.85
N ASP A 339 -20.70 3.99 -0.77
CA ASP A 339 -21.04 3.21 0.42
C ASP A 339 -22.04 2.08 0.12
N ALA A 340 -23.03 2.36 -0.74
CA ALA A 340 -24.03 1.35 -1.15
C ALA A 340 -23.40 0.26 -2.03
N LEU A 341 -22.51 0.65 -2.96
CA LEU A 341 -21.82 -0.27 -3.85
C LEU A 341 -20.79 -1.13 -3.10
N GLU A 342 -20.04 -0.56 -2.16
CA GLU A 342 -19.11 -1.32 -1.30
C GLU A 342 -19.86 -2.32 -0.41
N LYS A 343 -20.97 -1.91 0.18
CA LYS A 343 -21.82 -2.82 0.96
C LYS A 343 -22.31 -3.99 0.10
N ARG A 344 -22.74 -3.73 -1.12
CA ARG A 344 -23.19 -4.76 -2.06
C ARG A 344 -22.03 -5.65 -2.50
N PHE A 345 -20.86 -5.09 -2.78
CA PHE A 345 -19.66 -5.83 -3.15
C PHE A 345 -19.24 -6.78 -2.03
N ASN A 346 -19.15 -6.30 -0.79
CA ASN A 346 -18.80 -7.11 0.37
C ASN A 346 -19.81 -8.24 0.66
N ALA A 347 -21.09 -8.02 0.33
CA ALA A 347 -22.11 -9.08 0.44
C ALA A 347 -21.97 -10.13 -0.66
N TRP A 348 -21.51 -9.73 -1.85
CA TRP A 348 -21.32 -10.62 -3.01
C TRP A 348 -20.00 -11.41 -2.89
N ALA A 349 -18.86 -10.77 -2.60
CA ALA A 349 -17.53 -11.38 -2.58
C ALA A 349 -17.38 -12.55 -1.58
N PRO A 350 -17.85 -12.50 -0.32
CA PRO A 350 -17.77 -13.64 0.60
C PRO A 350 -18.57 -14.87 0.14
N ALA A 351 -19.69 -14.69 -0.56
CA ALA A 351 -20.47 -15.79 -1.12
C ALA A 351 -19.69 -16.53 -2.21
N VAL A 352 -18.99 -15.78 -3.07
CA VAL A 352 -18.14 -16.37 -4.11
C VAL A 352 -16.98 -17.17 -3.50
N CYS A 353 -16.32 -16.64 -2.48
CA CYS A 353 -15.28 -17.37 -1.76
C CYS A 353 -15.77 -18.70 -1.15
N ARG A 354 -16.95 -18.71 -0.54
CA ARG A 354 -17.54 -19.92 0.05
C ARG A 354 -17.85 -21.01 -1.00
N GLN A 355 -18.35 -20.61 -2.16
CA GLN A 355 -18.63 -21.57 -3.25
C GLN A 355 -17.36 -22.24 -3.77
N GLN A 356 -16.23 -21.51 -3.79
CA GLN A 356 -14.94 -22.06 -4.21
C GLN A 356 -14.38 -23.10 -3.24
N ILE A 357 -14.65 -22.97 -1.95
CA ILE A 357 -14.19 -23.92 -0.92
C ILE A 357 -14.97 -25.23 -1.00
N ASP A 358 -16.27 -25.19 -1.38
CA ASP A 358 -17.14 -26.37 -1.37
C ASP A 358 -17.05 -27.21 -2.67
N GLU A 359 -16.53 -26.66 -3.78
CA GLU A 359 -16.53 -27.32 -5.09
C GLU A 359 -15.19 -27.97 -5.49
N ASP A 360 -14.04 -27.64 -4.84
CA ASP A 360 -12.70 -28.04 -5.29
C ASP A 360 -11.98 -28.92 -4.25
N ASP A 361 -12.55 -30.11 -3.92
CA ASP A 361 -11.94 -31.04 -2.96
C ASP A 361 -10.73 -31.84 -3.53
N ASP A 362 -10.45 -31.76 -4.83
CA ASP A 362 -9.43 -32.59 -5.48
C ASP A 362 -8.25 -31.82 -6.13
N ASP A 363 -8.23 -30.48 -6.20
CA ASP A 363 -7.14 -29.73 -6.84
C ASP A 363 -6.55 -28.64 -5.92
N TYR A 364 -5.64 -29.04 -5.10
CA TYR A 364 -5.01 -28.28 -4.00
C TYR A 364 -4.21 -27.04 -4.43
N PHE A 365 -3.87 -26.90 -5.70
CA PHE A 365 -3.18 -25.75 -6.25
C PHE A 365 -4.12 -24.57 -6.59
N ASP A 366 -5.40 -24.77 -6.55
CA ASP A 366 -6.41 -23.86 -7.11
C ASP A 366 -7.28 -23.13 -6.09
N GLN A 367 -6.95 -23.20 -4.79
CA GLN A 367 -7.77 -22.55 -3.76
C GLN A 367 -7.53 -21.02 -3.72
N PRO A 368 -8.61 -20.22 -3.81
CA PRO A 368 -8.52 -18.77 -3.68
C PRO A 368 -8.16 -18.38 -2.24
N ILE A 369 -7.40 -17.30 -2.11
CA ILE A 369 -7.16 -16.67 -0.81
C ILE A 369 -8.43 -15.93 -0.43
N CYS A 370 -9.23 -16.51 0.47
CA CYS A 370 -10.43 -15.87 0.98
C CYS A 370 -10.22 -15.37 2.41
N GLN A 371 -10.78 -14.20 2.71
CA GLN A 371 -10.82 -13.71 4.09
C GLN A 371 -11.91 -14.46 4.88
N ASP A 372 -11.63 -14.77 6.15
CA ASP A 372 -12.68 -15.22 7.06
C ASP A 372 -13.61 -14.04 7.44
N PRO A 373 -14.76 -14.29 8.08
CA PRO A 373 -15.69 -13.24 8.49
C PRO A 373 -15.10 -12.21 9.47
N GLN A 374 -13.91 -12.47 10.01
CA GLN A 374 -13.15 -11.60 10.91
C GLN A 374 -12.06 -10.81 10.16
N GLY A 375 -11.96 -10.96 8.82
CA GLY A 375 -10.99 -10.24 8.00
C GLY A 375 -9.60 -10.89 7.91
N ASN A 376 -9.41 -12.09 8.49
CA ASN A 376 -8.12 -12.79 8.41
C ASN A 376 -7.99 -13.55 7.09
N MET A 377 -6.88 -13.40 6.40
CA MET A 377 -6.57 -14.20 5.23
C MET A 377 -6.13 -15.61 5.66
N ARG A 378 -6.88 -16.63 5.25
CA ARG A 378 -6.50 -18.02 5.44
C ARG A 378 -6.00 -18.61 4.13
N VAL A 379 -4.72 -18.90 4.07
CA VAL A 379 -4.10 -19.71 3.02
C VAL A 379 -3.74 -21.04 3.62
N ASN A 380 -4.36 -22.09 3.15
CA ASN A 380 -4.01 -23.44 3.61
C ASN A 380 -2.81 -23.94 2.80
N HIS A 381 -1.64 -23.95 3.39
CA HIS A 381 -0.38 -24.38 2.77
C HIS A 381 -0.13 -25.90 2.81
N GLY A 382 -1.11 -26.70 3.13
CA GLY A 382 -0.95 -28.14 3.41
C GLY A 382 -0.28 -28.97 2.32
N SER A 383 -0.30 -28.58 1.03
CA SER A 383 0.22 -29.42 -0.05
C SER A 383 1.56 -29.00 -0.68
N MET A 384 2.00 -27.76 -0.56
CA MET A 384 3.34 -27.39 -1.08
C MET A 384 4.50 -28.09 -0.34
N ALA A 385 4.22 -28.67 0.81
CA ALA A 385 5.21 -29.28 1.68
C ALA A 385 5.48 -30.77 1.43
N ALA A 386 4.57 -31.50 0.82
CA ALA A 386 4.56 -32.97 1.01
C ALA A 386 5.44 -33.77 0.08
N SER A 387 5.85 -33.32 -1.11
CA SER A 387 6.48 -34.22 -2.08
C SER A 387 7.99 -34.13 -2.22
N ALA A 388 8.58 -32.95 -2.17
CA ALA A 388 10.03 -32.75 -2.37
C ALA A 388 10.84 -32.71 -1.06
N ILE A 389 10.26 -32.12 -0.01
CA ILE A 389 10.95 -31.90 1.28
C ILE A 389 10.59 -32.92 2.36
N GLY A 390 9.69 -33.86 2.11
CA GLY A 390 9.16 -34.83 3.08
C GLY A 390 7.67 -34.65 3.34
N GLN A 391 7.22 -35.02 4.54
CA GLN A 391 5.83 -34.97 4.94
C GLN A 391 5.69 -34.71 6.45
N PRO A 392 4.50 -34.26 6.93
CA PRO A 392 4.23 -34.17 8.37
C PRO A 392 4.52 -35.49 9.06
N GLY A 393 5.27 -35.46 10.16
CA GLY A 393 5.63 -36.62 10.92
C GLY A 393 4.61 -37.03 11.98
N ASN A 394 4.48 -38.31 12.26
CA ASN A 394 3.69 -38.80 13.40
C ASN A 394 4.42 -38.48 14.72
N PRO A 395 3.82 -37.75 15.67
CA PRO A 395 4.46 -37.46 16.97
C PRO A 395 4.89 -38.69 17.79
N HIS A 396 4.25 -39.85 17.54
CA HIS A 396 4.59 -41.11 18.19
C HIS A 396 5.77 -41.87 17.53
N GLU A 397 6.20 -41.43 16.33
CA GLU A 397 7.31 -42.04 15.58
C GLU A 397 8.57 -41.15 15.58
N VAL A 398 8.63 -40.17 16.46
CA VAL A 398 9.77 -39.27 16.58
C VAL A 398 11.01 -40.06 17.01
N SER A 399 12.03 -40.03 16.16
CA SER A 399 13.32 -40.71 16.41
C SER A 399 14.34 -39.76 17.03
N ARG A 400 14.17 -38.44 16.84
CA ARG A 400 15.10 -37.43 17.36
C ARG A 400 14.39 -36.10 17.60
N THR A 401 14.81 -35.40 18.67
CA THR A 401 14.40 -34.03 18.95
C THR A 401 15.56 -33.07 18.74
N ILE A 402 15.30 -31.92 18.09
CA ILE A 402 16.27 -30.88 17.83
C ILE A 402 15.70 -29.56 18.38
N ASN A 403 16.45 -28.93 19.29
CA ASN A 403 16.10 -27.62 19.79
C ASN A 403 16.63 -26.55 18.82
N VAL A 404 15.78 -25.56 18.45
CA VAL A 404 16.16 -24.47 17.58
C VAL A 404 15.74 -23.17 18.24
N SER A 405 16.67 -22.27 18.51
CA SER A 405 16.37 -20.92 18.97
C SER A 405 16.25 -19.94 17.80
N LEU A 406 15.34 -19.00 17.95
CA LEU A 406 15.03 -17.92 17.01
C LEU A 406 15.32 -16.59 17.71
N SER A 407 16.04 -15.68 17.04
CA SER A 407 16.51 -14.46 17.70
C SER A 407 16.45 -13.22 16.80
N ASP A 408 16.36 -12.03 17.42
CA ASP A 408 16.25 -10.73 16.73
C ASP A 408 17.53 -10.33 15.97
N ASN A 409 18.62 -11.09 16.08
CA ASN A 409 19.78 -10.96 15.18
C ASN A 409 19.56 -11.62 13.81
N MET A 410 18.33 -12.06 13.53
CA MET A 410 17.90 -12.69 12.28
C MET A 410 18.63 -14.00 12.01
N ARG A 411 18.75 -14.85 13.03
CA ARG A 411 19.41 -16.16 12.94
C ARG A 411 18.63 -17.25 13.65
N PHE A 412 18.75 -18.45 13.11
CA PHE A 412 18.42 -19.71 13.81
C PHE A 412 19.68 -20.30 14.45
N SER A 413 19.51 -20.98 15.54
CA SER A 413 20.58 -21.76 16.15
C SER A 413 20.06 -23.12 16.58
N PRO A 414 20.54 -24.25 15.96
CA PRO A 414 21.44 -24.29 14.81
C PRO A 414 20.78 -23.87 13.49
N ASP A 415 21.57 -23.36 12.55
CA ASP A 415 21.17 -23.03 11.18
C ASP A 415 21.51 -24.10 10.15
N HIS A 416 22.31 -25.12 10.55
CA HIS A 416 22.63 -26.29 9.75
C HIS A 416 22.36 -27.57 10.56
N ILE A 417 21.51 -28.43 10.00
CA ILE A 417 21.00 -29.64 10.65
C ILE A 417 21.26 -30.82 9.71
N GLN A 418 21.67 -31.97 10.28
CA GLN A 418 21.84 -33.22 9.52
C GLN A 418 20.84 -34.25 10.02
N VAL A 419 20.16 -34.95 9.09
CA VAL A 419 19.15 -35.96 9.38
C VAL A 419 19.33 -37.14 8.40
N LYS A 420 18.75 -38.30 8.74
CA LYS A 420 18.74 -39.47 7.86
C LYS A 420 17.45 -39.55 7.06
N THR A 421 17.51 -40.08 5.86
CA THR A 421 16.32 -40.41 5.06
C THR A 421 15.41 -41.37 5.85
N GLY A 422 14.12 -41.06 5.90
CA GLY A 422 13.11 -41.77 6.68
C GLY A 422 13.02 -41.36 8.15
N GLU A 423 13.92 -40.50 8.63
CA GLU A 423 13.94 -40.02 10.02
C GLU A 423 12.73 -39.06 10.27
N THR A 424 12.03 -39.28 11.40
CA THR A 424 11.00 -38.36 11.90
C THR A 424 11.60 -37.52 13.02
N VAL A 425 11.71 -36.21 12.78
CA VAL A 425 12.34 -35.24 13.67
C VAL A 425 11.30 -34.33 14.30
N ARG A 426 11.41 -34.13 15.62
CA ARG A 426 10.72 -33.09 16.34
C ARG A 426 11.62 -31.87 16.47
N PHE A 427 11.28 -30.77 15.90
CA PHE A 427 11.89 -29.45 16.16
C PHE A 427 11.17 -28.81 17.32
N VAL A 428 11.88 -28.53 18.40
CA VAL A 428 11.41 -27.74 19.53
C VAL A 428 11.95 -26.32 19.34
N LEU A 429 11.05 -25.37 19.14
CA LEU A 429 11.39 -24.01 18.76
C LEU A 429 11.24 -23.10 19.96
N GLN A 430 12.17 -22.17 20.14
CA GLN A 430 12.11 -21.14 21.17
C GLN A 430 12.39 -19.77 20.56
N ASN A 431 11.45 -18.84 20.68
CA ASN A 431 11.68 -17.46 20.32
C ASN A 431 12.32 -16.70 21.48
N GLU A 432 13.63 -16.45 21.38
CA GLU A 432 14.42 -15.71 22.38
C GLU A 432 14.40 -14.19 22.12
N GLY A 433 13.75 -13.76 21.03
CA GLY A 433 13.67 -12.36 20.60
C GLY A 433 12.49 -11.63 21.18
N LYS A 434 12.38 -10.35 20.80
CA LYS A 434 11.27 -9.43 21.10
C LYS A 434 10.31 -9.25 19.91
N LEU A 435 10.69 -9.76 18.74
CA LEU A 435 9.89 -9.78 17.53
C LEU A 435 9.21 -11.15 17.37
N ARG A 436 8.16 -11.20 16.56
CA ARG A 436 7.59 -12.48 16.12
C ARG A 436 8.53 -13.13 15.15
N HIS A 437 8.79 -14.41 15.35
CA HIS A 437 9.59 -15.24 14.44
C HIS A 437 8.84 -16.50 14.05
N GLU A 438 9.24 -17.11 12.93
CA GLU A 438 8.70 -18.39 12.50
C GLU A 438 9.77 -19.27 11.87
N LEU A 439 9.54 -20.57 11.89
CA LEU A 439 10.33 -21.53 11.13
C LEU A 439 9.42 -22.19 10.11
N VAL A 440 9.75 -22.04 8.83
CA VAL A 440 9.03 -22.65 7.71
C VAL A 440 10.00 -23.54 6.94
N LEU A 441 9.70 -24.84 6.85
CA LEU A 441 10.45 -25.79 5.99
C LEU A 441 9.95 -25.66 4.54
N GLY A 442 10.87 -25.65 3.57
CA GLY A 442 10.49 -25.56 2.17
C GLY A 442 11.67 -25.72 1.20
N GLU A 443 11.36 -25.74 -0.09
CA GLU A 443 12.37 -25.55 -1.11
C GLU A 443 12.80 -24.08 -1.18
N PRO A 444 14.07 -23.77 -1.50
CA PRO A 444 14.57 -22.40 -1.50
C PRO A 444 13.73 -21.42 -2.33
N ASP A 445 13.26 -21.85 -3.50
CA ASP A 445 12.43 -21.01 -4.39
C ASP A 445 11.02 -20.79 -3.83
N ALA A 446 10.43 -21.81 -3.22
CA ALA A 446 9.14 -21.69 -2.56
C ALA A 446 9.21 -20.75 -1.35
N LEU A 447 10.25 -20.83 -0.54
CA LEU A 447 10.46 -19.93 0.60
C LEU A 447 10.67 -18.49 0.14
N ARG A 448 11.40 -18.24 -0.94
CA ARG A 448 11.56 -16.89 -1.52
C ARG A 448 10.24 -16.31 -2.00
N ARG A 449 9.44 -17.09 -2.74
CA ARG A 449 8.11 -16.65 -3.20
C ARG A 449 7.19 -16.35 -2.01
N HIS A 450 7.21 -17.17 -0.99
CA HIS A 450 6.42 -16.97 0.22
C HIS A 450 6.88 -15.72 1.00
N ALA A 451 8.20 -15.49 1.14
CA ALA A 451 8.71 -14.26 1.77
C ALA A 451 8.28 -12.99 1.03
N ALA A 452 8.33 -12.99 -0.30
CA ALA A 452 7.84 -11.88 -1.12
C ALA A 452 6.34 -11.62 -0.88
N MET A 453 5.53 -12.67 -0.70
CA MET A 453 4.13 -12.55 -0.35
C MET A 453 3.93 -11.94 1.05
N MET A 454 4.70 -12.41 2.06
CA MET A 454 4.62 -11.87 3.42
C MET A 454 5.06 -10.41 3.50
N LEU A 455 6.02 -9.99 2.66
CA LEU A 455 6.41 -8.59 2.53
C LEU A 455 5.26 -7.71 2.00
N ALA A 456 4.46 -8.25 1.08
CA ALA A 456 3.30 -7.57 0.52
C ALA A 456 2.05 -7.62 1.42
N MET A 457 1.99 -8.60 2.34
CA MET A 457 0.85 -8.84 3.23
C MET A 457 1.34 -9.06 4.68
N PRO A 458 1.89 -8.04 5.35
CA PRO A 458 2.56 -8.20 6.65
C PRO A 458 1.63 -8.68 7.78
N ASP A 459 0.34 -8.42 7.67
CA ASP A 459 -0.68 -8.84 8.65
C ASP A 459 -1.30 -10.21 8.35
N MET A 460 -0.86 -10.89 7.28
CA MET A 460 -1.38 -12.18 6.91
C MET A 460 -0.99 -13.24 7.96
N GLN A 461 -1.98 -13.82 8.62
CA GLN A 461 -1.78 -14.99 9.47
C GLN A 461 -1.97 -16.26 8.63
N HIS A 462 -1.03 -17.14 8.69
CA HIS A 462 -1.08 -18.43 8.01
C HIS A 462 -0.57 -19.54 8.92
N SER A 463 -0.99 -20.75 8.64
CA SER A 463 -0.56 -21.94 9.36
C SER A 463 -0.40 -23.09 8.37
N GLY A 464 0.56 -23.95 8.63
CA GLY A 464 0.79 -25.13 7.80
C GLY A 464 1.52 -26.22 8.58
N PRO A 465 1.48 -27.46 8.13
CA PRO A 465 2.11 -28.58 8.82
C PRO A 465 3.64 -28.53 8.79
N ASN A 466 4.23 -27.69 7.94
CA ASN A 466 5.66 -27.48 7.75
C ASN A 466 6.17 -26.20 8.42
N MET A 467 5.37 -25.59 9.29
CA MET A 467 5.72 -24.30 9.90
C MET A 467 5.23 -24.18 11.34
N ALA A 468 5.93 -23.31 12.09
CA ALA A 468 5.47 -22.81 13.39
C ALA A 468 5.84 -21.34 13.53
N SER A 469 4.87 -20.51 13.94
CA SER A 469 5.01 -19.05 14.17
C SER A 469 4.90 -18.78 15.66
N LEU A 470 5.85 -18.01 16.22
CA LEU A 470 6.04 -17.82 17.66
C LEU A 470 6.05 -16.34 18.01
N ALA A 471 5.22 -15.93 18.96
CA ALA A 471 5.32 -14.63 19.59
C ALA A 471 6.61 -14.49 20.44
N PRO A 472 7.01 -13.28 20.85
CA PRO A 472 8.15 -13.06 21.73
C PRO A 472 8.10 -13.96 22.99
N GLY A 473 9.16 -14.73 23.25
CA GLY A 473 9.27 -15.64 24.40
C GLY A 473 8.44 -16.93 24.29
N GLU A 474 7.72 -17.14 23.19
CA GLU A 474 6.88 -18.33 22.99
C GLU A 474 7.72 -19.55 22.58
N HIS A 475 7.19 -20.72 22.92
CA HIS A 475 7.72 -22.02 22.50
C HIS A 475 6.74 -22.71 21.57
N GLY A 476 7.25 -23.48 20.61
CA GLY A 476 6.44 -24.26 19.69
C GLY A 476 7.15 -25.53 19.24
N GLU A 477 6.45 -26.39 18.52
CA GLU A 477 7.05 -27.58 17.95
C GLU A 477 6.56 -27.82 16.51
N LEU A 478 7.42 -28.48 15.74
CA LEU A 478 7.16 -28.98 14.40
C LEU A 478 7.67 -30.40 14.28
N VAL A 479 6.83 -31.35 13.85
CA VAL A 479 7.22 -32.73 13.63
C VAL A 479 7.24 -33.04 12.14
N TRP A 480 8.41 -33.42 11.61
CA TRP A 480 8.58 -33.61 10.16
C TRP A 480 9.33 -34.93 9.86
N ARG A 481 8.84 -35.66 8.85
CA ARG A 481 9.50 -36.87 8.35
C ARG A 481 10.19 -36.58 7.02
N PHE A 482 11.51 -36.79 6.97
CA PHE A 482 12.33 -36.57 5.78
C PHE A 482 12.35 -37.84 4.93
N THR A 483 11.71 -37.81 3.76
CA THR A 483 11.46 -39.00 2.93
C THR A 483 12.45 -39.20 1.79
N ARG A 484 13.29 -38.19 1.49
CA ARG A 484 14.25 -38.21 0.38
C ARG A 484 15.57 -37.60 0.79
N THR A 485 16.66 -38.10 0.20
CA THR A 485 18.02 -37.51 0.32
C THR A 485 18.08 -36.17 -0.38
N GLY A 486 18.86 -35.22 0.15
CA GLY A 486 19.03 -33.88 -0.44
C GLY A 486 19.13 -32.78 0.62
N SER A 487 18.83 -31.55 0.24
CA SER A 487 18.83 -30.42 1.15
C SER A 487 17.44 -29.81 1.22
N VAL A 488 16.89 -29.62 2.41
CA VAL A 488 15.66 -28.91 2.69
C VAL A 488 16.01 -27.60 3.37
N ALA A 489 15.54 -26.49 2.84
CA ALA A 489 15.75 -25.19 3.47
C ALA A 489 14.71 -24.91 4.56
N PHE A 490 15.05 -24.02 5.50
CA PHE A 490 14.08 -23.40 6.39
C PHE A 490 14.38 -21.92 6.54
N ALA A 491 13.34 -21.12 6.77
CA ALA A 491 13.46 -19.68 6.87
C ALA A 491 12.40 -19.08 7.81
N CYS A 492 12.67 -17.87 8.29
CA CYS A 492 11.65 -16.97 8.83
C CYS A 492 11.12 -16.11 7.70
N LEU A 493 9.82 -16.16 7.46
CA LEU A 493 9.16 -15.43 6.36
C LEU A 493 8.43 -14.19 6.84
N GLN A 494 8.59 -13.81 8.13
CA GLN A 494 8.17 -12.49 8.60
C GLN A 494 8.84 -11.40 7.77
N SER A 495 8.10 -10.31 7.47
CA SER A 495 8.52 -9.24 6.57
C SER A 495 9.97 -8.78 6.80
N GLY A 496 10.85 -8.98 5.82
CA GLY A 496 12.25 -8.56 5.85
C GLY A 496 13.21 -9.51 6.60
N HIS A 497 12.74 -10.56 7.29
CA HIS A 497 13.61 -11.44 8.08
C HIS A 497 14.47 -12.36 7.20
N LEU A 498 13.91 -12.90 6.11
CA LEU A 498 14.66 -13.71 5.15
C LEU A 498 15.77 -12.90 4.48
N GLU A 499 15.49 -11.69 4.06
CA GLU A 499 16.44 -10.75 3.43
C GLU A 499 17.55 -10.35 4.40
N ALA A 500 17.23 -10.24 5.69
CA ALA A 500 18.20 -10.01 6.77
C ALA A 500 19.05 -11.27 7.08
N GLY A 501 18.75 -12.40 6.43
CA GLY A 501 19.54 -13.63 6.51
C GLY A 501 19.01 -14.67 7.50
N MET A 502 17.76 -14.60 7.97
CA MET A 502 17.15 -15.57 8.87
C MET A 502 16.72 -16.83 8.11
N LYS A 503 17.69 -17.70 7.84
CA LYS A 503 17.55 -18.95 7.10
C LYS A 503 18.52 -20.01 7.57
N GLY A 504 18.22 -21.29 7.24
CA GLY A 504 19.07 -22.43 7.51
C GLY A 504 18.77 -23.60 6.56
N ALA A 505 19.41 -24.71 6.76
CA ALA A 505 19.26 -25.90 5.93
C ALA A 505 19.33 -27.20 6.75
N VAL A 506 18.56 -28.20 6.30
CA VAL A 506 18.59 -29.57 6.75
C VAL A 506 19.18 -30.44 5.65
N ALA A 507 20.35 -31.01 5.88
CA ALA A 507 20.96 -32.00 4.98
C ALA A 507 20.39 -33.39 5.30
N VAL A 508 19.70 -33.99 4.35
CA VAL A 508 19.11 -35.34 4.46
C VAL A 508 20.00 -36.33 3.74
N GLN A 509 20.55 -37.28 4.50
CA GLN A 509 21.54 -38.30 4.05
C GLN A 509 20.94 -39.69 4.00
#